data_5cf5ec8c5ed7171c8903128187eadc93
#
_entry.id   5cf5ec8c5ed7171c8903128187eadc93
#
_cell.length_a   1.000
_cell.length_b   1.000
_cell.length_c   1.000
_cell.angle_alpha   90.00
_cell.angle_beta   90.00
_cell.angle_gamma   90.00
#
_symmetry.space_group_name_H-M   'P 1'
#
loop_
_entity.id
_entity.type
_entity.pdbx_description
1 polymer ?
#
loop_
_entity_poly.entity_id
_entity_poly.type
_entity_poly.pdbx_seq_one_letter_code
_entity_poly.pdbx_strand_id
1 'polypeptide(L)'
;ISDFFKDKTKKSHSARGNGFFSDTDIDPYCITGDNNIVAVKLLLKYTVSDPVKSLFNHKKSDALMERAAASTVFHMLAQRKVDEVLTFGKKQIELEMLKALRSQIGRLETGISITFLEIESISPPEKVEDAFNQVINAKVNKKKVLNEAQGYYNRVVARARSSADQIVQDALAY
;
A
#
# COMPACT_ATOMS: atom_id res chain seq x y z
N ILE A 1 10.64 -0.31 39.79
CA ILE A 1 10.01 -1.32 38.91
C ILE A 1 8.96 -0.61 38.02
N SER A 2 8.30 0.46 38.49
CA SER A 2 7.28 1.20 37.68
C SER A 2 7.87 2.01 36.52
N ASP A 3 9.12 2.46 36.62
CA ASP A 3 9.74 3.32 35.60
C ASP A 3 10.34 2.56 34.40
N PHE A 4 10.59 1.26 34.58
CA PHE A 4 11.10 0.42 33.51
C PHE A 4 10.04 0.09 32.44
N PHE A 5 8.75 0.13 32.81
CA PHE A 5 7.64 -0.14 31.89
C PHE A 5 7.08 1.10 31.17
N LYS A 6 7.37 2.31 31.70
CA LYS A 6 6.85 3.56 31.10
C LYS A 6 7.52 3.99 29.81
N ASP A 7 8.74 3.55 29.56
CA ASP A 7 9.52 4.03 28.39
C ASP A 7 9.37 3.19 27.13
N LYS A 8 8.76 1.98 27.22
CA LYS A 8 8.55 1.11 26.05
C LYS A 8 7.26 1.35 25.27
N THR A 9 6.33 2.14 25.79
CA THR A 9 5.04 2.42 25.11
C THR A 9 5.07 3.64 24.20
N LYS A 10 6.19 4.37 24.11
CA LYS A 10 6.32 5.60 23.29
C LYS A 10 7.33 5.51 22.14
N LYS A 11 7.82 4.34 21.80
CA LYS A 11 8.53 4.19 20.52
C LYS A 11 7.52 3.82 19.44
N SER A 12 6.75 4.82 19.00
CA SER A 12 6.39 4.87 17.59
C SER A 12 7.74 4.95 16.85
N HIS A 13 8.25 3.82 16.39
CA HIS A 13 9.30 3.81 15.41
C HIS A 13 8.66 4.33 14.11
N SER A 14 8.47 5.63 14.06
CA SER A 14 8.58 6.36 12.82
C SER A 14 9.97 5.98 12.33
N ALA A 15 10.06 5.27 11.23
CA ALA A 15 11.30 5.04 10.54
C ALA A 15 11.78 6.38 9.97
N ARG A 16 12.22 7.27 10.88
CA ARG A 16 13.07 8.39 10.53
C ARG A 16 14.44 7.80 10.29
N GLY A 17 14.79 7.61 9.04
CA GLY A 17 16.18 7.54 8.63
C GLY A 17 17.04 6.38 9.11
N ASN A 18 16.58 5.53 10.04
CA ASN A 18 17.28 4.31 10.47
C ASN A 18 16.41 3.10 10.14
N GLY A 19 16.00 3.08 8.90
CA GLY A 19 15.35 1.94 8.33
C GLY A 19 16.32 0.79 8.18
N PHE A 20 15.86 -0.28 7.82
CA PHE A 20 16.31 -1.56 7.34
C PHE A 20 17.81 -1.76 7.09
N PHE A 21 18.55 -0.70 6.76
CA PHE A 21 19.99 -0.60 6.57
C PHE A 21 20.51 0.50 7.50
N SER A 22 20.73 0.15 8.77
CA SER A 22 21.44 1.02 9.70
C SER A 22 22.83 1.31 9.13
N ASP A 23 23.23 2.57 9.11
CA ASP A 23 24.54 3.12 8.75
C ASP A 23 24.89 3.37 7.27
N THR A 24 23.94 3.25 6.34
CA THR A 24 24.16 3.83 5.02
C THR A 24 22.91 4.64 4.64
N ASP A 25 23.10 5.86 4.16
CA ASP A 25 22.07 6.76 3.57
C ASP A 25 21.47 6.18 2.27
N ILE A 26 21.18 4.89 2.26
CA ILE A 26 20.55 4.21 1.12
C ILE A 26 19.08 4.09 1.43
N ASP A 27 18.27 4.85 0.70
CA ASP A 27 16.82 4.66 0.71
C ASP A 27 16.47 3.20 0.38
N PRO A 28 15.48 2.61 1.07
CA PRO A 28 15.08 1.21 0.85
C PRO A 28 14.40 1.05 -0.50
N TYR A 29 15.18 0.90 -1.56
CA TYR A 29 14.68 0.68 -2.91
C TYR A 29 14.23 -0.76 -3.10
N CYS A 30 13.04 -0.91 -3.67
CA CYS A 30 12.47 -2.18 -4.08
C CYS A 30 12.35 -2.22 -5.60
N ILE A 31 12.39 -3.41 -6.17
CA ILE A 31 12.14 -3.63 -7.61
C ILE A 31 10.74 -4.21 -7.75
N THR A 32 9.93 -3.60 -8.60
CA THR A 32 8.59 -4.09 -8.97
C THR A 32 8.67 -5.17 -10.04
N GLY A 33 7.57 -5.91 -10.27
CA GLY A 33 7.52 -7.00 -11.24
C GLY A 33 7.71 -6.57 -12.71
N ASP A 34 7.61 -5.29 -13.00
CA ASP A 34 7.90 -4.68 -14.30
C ASP A 34 9.26 -3.95 -14.34
N ASN A 35 10.19 -4.35 -13.45
CA ASN A 35 11.57 -3.88 -13.35
C ASN A 35 11.73 -2.37 -13.07
N ASN A 36 10.75 -1.75 -12.43
CA ASN A 36 10.88 -0.38 -11.97
C ASN A 36 11.40 -0.34 -10.53
N ILE A 37 12.22 0.67 -10.23
CA ILE A 37 12.74 0.92 -8.90
C ILE A 37 11.81 1.86 -8.17
N VAL A 38 11.42 1.50 -6.93
CA VAL A 38 10.60 2.34 -6.06
C VAL A 38 11.18 2.36 -4.65
N ALA A 39 11.13 3.53 -4.01
CA ALA A 39 11.40 3.66 -2.58
C ALA A 39 10.09 3.47 -1.82
N VAL A 40 10.13 2.69 -0.74
CA VAL A 40 8.93 2.38 0.06
C VAL A 40 9.20 2.67 1.52
N LYS A 41 8.34 3.49 2.12
CA LYS A 41 8.32 3.75 3.56
C LYS A 41 7.10 3.09 4.17
N LEU A 42 7.33 2.33 5.23
CA LEU A 42 6.30 1.59 5.96
C LEU A 42 6.22 2.04 7.40
N LEU A 43 4.99 2.14 7.90
CA LEU A 43 4.69 2.26 9.31
C LEU A 43 4.15 0.92 9.81
N LEU A 44 4.84 0.31 10.77
CA LEU A 44 4.43 -0.93 11.40
C LEU A 44 4.20 -0.70 12.90
N LYS A 45 2.99 -1.05 13.38
CA LYS A 45 2.67 -1.05 14.81
C LYS A 45 2.48 -2.48 15.29
N TYR A 46 3.11 -2.81 16.40
CA TYR A 46 3.03 -4.13 16.99
C TYR A 46 2.90 -4.06 18.51
N THR A 47 2.44 -5.12 19.12
CA THR A 47 2.35 -5.31 20.56
C THR A 47 3.05 -6.60 20.95
N VAL A 48 3.67 -6.63 22.11
CA VAL A 48 4.23 -7.86 22.67
C VAL A 48 3.09 -8.61 23.37
N SER A 49 2.64 -9.72 22.75
CA SER A 49 1.57 -10.56 23.27
C SER A 49 2.08 -11.59 24.30
N ASP A 50 3.30 -12.07 24.12
CA ASP A 50 3.96 -13.01 25.04
C ASP A 50 5.39 -12.52 25.33
N PRO A 51 5.60 -11.86 26.50
CA PRO A 51 6.91 -11.34 26.87
C PRO A 51 7.98 -12.43 27.04
N VAL A 52 7.58 -13.63 27.46
CA VAL A 52 8.53 -14.75 27.66
C VAL A 52 9.08 -15.18 26.30
N LYS A 53 8.23 -15.44 25.33
CA LYS A 53 8.66 -15.78 23.96
C LYS A 53 9.48 -14.66 23.33
N SER A 54 9.09 -13.42 23.52
CA SER A 54 9.80 -12.27 22.94
C SER A 54 11.22 -12.07 23.50
N LEU A 55 11.46 -12.44 24.76
CA LEU A 55 12.76 -12.25 25.43
C LEU A 55 13.67 -13.48 25.30
N PHE A 56 13.11 -14.68 25.30
CA PHE A 56 13.87 -15.91 25.39
C PHE A 56 14.02 -16.70 24.10
N ASN A 57 13.04 -16.62 23.20
CA ASN A 57 13.09 -17.37 21.93
C ASN A 57 14.07 -16.75 20.93
N HIS A 58 14.22 -15.42 20.94
CA HIS A 58 15.05 -14.72 19.96
C HIS A 58 15.89 -13.64 20.61
N LYS A 59 17.18 -13.59 20.26
CA LYS A 59 18.14 -12.62 20.79
C LYS A 59 17.77 -11.15 20.45
N LYS A 60 17.10 -10.92 19.30
CA LYS A 60 16.67 -9.59 18.80
C LYS A 60 15.35 -9.75 18.04
N SER A 61 14.24 -9.85 18.75
CA SER A 61 12.92 -10.01 18.15
C SER A 61 12.52 -8.84 17.25
N ASP A 62 12.94 -7.61 17.58
CA ASP A 62 12.69 -6.40 16.80
C ASP A 62 13.38 -6.49 15.42
N ALA A 63 14.66 -6.82 15.38
CA ALA A 63 15.40 -6.96 14.13
C ALA A 63 14.88 -8.12 13.25
N LEU A 64 14.38 -9.19 13.88
CA LEU A 64 13.75 -10.29 13.15
C LEU A 64 12.45 -9.84 12.50
N MET A 65 11.64 -9.05 13.22
CA MET A 65 10.39 -8.48 12.69
C MET A 65 10.66 -7.52 11.54
N GLU A 66 11.65 -6.64 11.66
CA GLU A 66 12.06 -5.73 10.58
C GLU A 66 12.45 -6.50 9.31
N ARG A 67 13.26 -7.54 9.44
CA ARG A 67 13.66 -8.39 8.31
C ARG A 67 12.48 -9.14 7.69
N ALA A 68 11.56 -9.64 8.52
CA ALA A 68 10.36 -10.29 8.04
C ALA A 68 9.45 -9.31 7.28
N ALA A 69 9.31 -8.09 7.79
CA ALA A 69 8.56 -7.03 7.11
C ALA A 69 9.17 -6.71 5.75
N ALA A 70 10.50 -6.52 5.65
CA ALA A 70 11.19 -6.29 4.40
C ALA A 70 10.98 -7.40 3.39
N SER A 71 11.26 -8.61 3.83
CA SER A 71 11.09 -9.76 2.95
C SER A 71 9.66 -9.82 2.38
N THR A 72 8.65 -9.55 3.22
CA THR A 72 7.26 -9.51 2.79
C THR A 72 7.01 -8.39 1.77
N VAL A 73 7.52 -7.20 2.02
CA VAL A 73 7.41 -6.04 1.10
C VAL A 73 8.04 -6.36 -0.24
N PHE A 74 9.31 -6.78 -0.25
CA PHE A 74 10.02 -7.11 -1.48
C PHE A 74 9.28 -8.18 -2.29
N HIS A 75 8.82 -9.22 -1.63
CA HIS A 75 8.11 -10.31 -2.30
C HIS A 75 6.78 -9.84 -2.91
N MET A 76 6.03 -9.02 -2.20
CA MET A 76 4.74 -8.50 -2.67
C MET A 76 4.89 -7.50 -3.81
N LEU A 77 5.90 -6.63 -3.75
CA LEU A 77 6.14 -5.63 -4.79
C LEU A 77 6.74 -6.23 -6.06
N ALA A 78 7.61 -7.23 -5.92
CA ALA A 78 8.20 -7.93 -7.07
C ALA A 78 7.16 -8.67 -7.94
N GLN A 79 5.97 -8.93 -7.42
CA GLN A 79 4.88 -9.58 -8.16
C GLN A 79 3.91 -8.59 -8.82
N ARG A 80 4.08 -7.27 -8.60
CA ARG A 80 3.14 -6.23 -9.02
C ARG A 80 3.78 -5.23 -9.94
N LYS A 81 2.93 -4.63 -10.80
CA LYS A 81 3.37 -3.53 -11.67
C LYS A 81 3.44 -2.22 -10.88
N VAL A 82 4.37 -1.36 -11.27
CA VAL A 82 4.54 -0.05 -10.64
C VAL A 82 3.26 0.79 -10.64
N ASP A 83 2.47 0.72 -11.70
CA ASP A 83 1.19 1.43 -11.80
C ASP A 83 0.19 1.03 -10.71
N GLU A 84 0.09 -0.27 -10.40
CA GLU A 84 -0.79 -0.78 -9.33
C GLU A 84 -0.32 -0.32 -7.96
N VAL A 85 0.99 -0.32 -7.76
CA VAL A 85 1.64 0.05 -6.51
C VAL A 85 1.48 1.55 -6.22
N LEU A 86 1.63 2.39 -7.25
CA LEU A 86 1.59 3.86 -7.11
C LEU A 86 0.16 4.45 -7.12
N THR A 87 -0.84 3.74 -7.64
CA THR A 87 -2.17 4.31 -7.85
C THR A 87 -3.24 3.71 -6.91
N PHE A 88 -3.98 2.71 -7.39
CA PHE A 88 -5.19 2.24 -6.72
C PHE A 88 -5.00 1.01 -5.83
N GLY A 89 -3.85 0.36 -5.92
CA GLY A 89 -3.58 -0.91 -5.24
C GLY A 89 -3.12 -0.77 -3.78
N LYS A 90 -2.77 0.42 -3.30
CA LYS A 90 -2.14 0.64 -1.99
C LYS A 90 -2.89 -0.06 -0.85
N LYS A 91 -4.19 0.17 -0.73
CA LYS A 91 -4.99 -0.40 0.37
C LYS A 91 -5.10 -1.93 0.31
N GLN A 92 -5.25 -2.46 -0.90
CA GLN A 92 -5.28 -3.91 -1.10
C GLN A 92 -3.93 -4.54 -0.76
N ILE A 93 -2.84 -3.91 -1.19
CA ILE A 93 -1.47 -4.34 -0.90
C ILE A 93 -1.21 -4.33 0.61
N GLU A 94 -1.62 -3.28 1.33
CA GLU A 94 -1.49 -3.19 2.79
C GLU A 94 -2.18 -4.37 3.51
N LEU A 95 -3.41 -4.71 3.10
CA LEU A 95 -4.16 -5.81 3.69
C LEU A 95 -3.49 -7.18 3.44
N GLU A 96 -3.02 -7.40 2.23
CA GLU A 96 -2.31 -8.63 1.86
C GLU A 96 -0.97 -8.74 2.56
N MET A 97 -0.20 -7.65 2.64
CA MET A 97 1.05 -7.57 3.41
C MET A 97 0.82 -7.87 4.89
N LEU A 98 -0.21 -7.26 5.50
CA LEU A 98 -0.54 -7.48 6.89
C LEU A 98 -0.85 -8.95 7.17
N LYS A 99 -1.63 -9.59 6.29
CA LYS A 99 -1.98 -11.01 6.40
C LYS A 99 -0.74 -11.92 6.25
N ALA A 100 0.09 -11.66 5.24
CA ALA A 100 1.30 -12.43 5.00
C ALA A 100 2.31 -12.28 6.15
N LEU A 101 2.52 -11.05 6.63
CA LEU A 101 3.44 -10.77 7.72
C LEU A 101 2.97 -11.37 9.05
N ARG A 102 1.67 -11.31 9.36
CA ARG A 102 1.11 -11.99 10.54
C ARG A 102 1.32 -13.50 10.50
N SER A 103 1.13 -14.11 9.34
CA SER A 103 1.39 -15.55 9.16
C SER A 103 2.87 -15.88 9.35
N GLN A 104 3.77 -15.06 8.82
CA GLN A 104 5.22 -15.27 8.94
C GLN A 104 5.71 -15.10 10.38
N ILE A 105 5.29 -14.04 11.06
CA ILE A 105 5.65 -13.77 12.47
C ILE A 105 5.06 -14.82 13.40
N GLY A 106 3.84 -15.29 13.13
CA GLY A 106 3.22 -16.38 13.89
C GLY A 106 4.02 -17.68 13.84
N ARG A 107 4.58 -18.03 12.69
CA ARG A 107 5.46 -19.22 12.53
C ARG A 107 6.81 -19.09 13.24
N LEU A 108 7.28 -17.87 13.45
CA LEU A 108 8.56 -17.62 14.12
C LEU A 108 8.44 -17.61 15.65
N GLU A 109 7.24 -17.74 16.19
CA GLU A 109 6.98 -17.76 17.65
C GLU A 109 7.69 -16.63 18.42
N THR A 110 7.69 -15.44 17.86
CA THR A 110 8.38 -14.27 18.42
C THR A 110 7.70 -13.67 19.65
N GLY A 111 6.47 -14.09 19.98
CA GLY A 111 5.66 -13.46 21.02
C GLY A 111 5.17 -12.05 20.67
N ILE A 112 5.33 -11.62 19.39
CA ILE A 112 4.91 -10.32 18.88
C ILE A 112 3.63 -10.48 18.05
N SER A 113 2.68 -9.57 18.22
CA SER A 113 1.45 -9.48 17.42
C SER A 113 1.42 -8.17 16.65
N ILE A 114 1.27 -8.25 15.33
CA ILE A 114 1.19 -7.07 14.48
C ILE A 114 -0.24 -6.53 14.51
N THR A 115 -0.36 -5.30 14.98
CA THR A 115 -1.65 -4.61 15.10
C THR A 115 -2.00 -3.88 13.81
N PHE A 116 -1.02 -3.17 13.23
CA PHE A 116 -1.26 -2.26 12.12
C PHE A 116 -0.05 -2.21 11.18
N LEU A 117 -0.32 -2.14 9.88
CA LEU A 117 0.65 -1.91 8.84
C LEU A 117 0.08 -0.91 7.85
N GLU A 118 0.84 0.13 7.57
CA GLU A 118 0.49 1.17 6.60
C GLU A 118 1.69 1.49 5.74
N ILE A 119 1.46 1.68 4.45
CA ILE A 119 2.45 2.20 3.53
C ILE A 119 2.40 3.72 3.64
N GLU A 120 3.39 4.35 4.24
CA GLU A 120 3.47 5.80 4.39
C GLU A 120 3.64 6.47 3.03
N SER A 121 4.66 6.06 2.30
CA SER A 121 4.93 6.57 0.95
C SER A 121 5.52 5.50 0.03
N ILE A 122 5.19 5.61 -1.24
CA ILE A 122 5.85 4.90 -2.33
C ILE A 122 6.19 5.95 -3.37
N SER A 123 7.46 6.06 -3.71
CA SER A 123 7.94 7.03 -4.71
C SER A 123 8.99 6.40 -5.61
N PRO A 124 9.05 6.80 -6.88
CA PRO A 124 10.20 6.48 -7.70
C PRO A 124 11.44 7.25 -7.21
N PRO A 125 12.66 6.88 -7.63
CA PRO A 125 13.86 7.66 -7.36
C PRO A 125 13.73 9.10 -7.87
N GLU A 126 14.25 10.07 -7.11
CA GLU A 126 14.14 11.51 -7.43
C GLU A 126 14.50 11.86 -8.87
N LYS A 127 15.53 11.20 -9.42
CA LYS A 127 16.01 11.46 -10.79
C LYS A 127 14.98 11.18 -11.89
N VAL A 128 13.99 10.34 -11.62
CA VAL A 128 12.98 9.91 -12.61
C VAL A 128 11.55 10.28 -12.19
N GLU A 129 11.39 10.91 -11.03
CA GLU A 129 10.10 11.25 -10.44
C GLU A 129 9.24 12.11 -11.39
N ASP A 130 9.81 13.14 -12.00
CA ASP A 130 9.09 14.02 -12.94
C ASP A 130 8.57 13.25 -14.16
N ALA A 131 9.37 12.35 -14.73
CA ALA A 131 8.96 11.54 -15.85
C ALA A 131 7.83 10.56 -15.49
N PHE A 132 7.92 9.95 -14.30
CA PHE A 132 6.85 9.09 -13.77
C PHE A 132 5.55 9.87 -13.55
N ASN A 133 5.63 11.03 -12.93
CA ASN A 133 4.46 11.88 -12.68
C ASN A 133 3.77 12.31 -13.98
N GLN A 134 4.53 12.63 -15.04
CA GLN A 134 3.97 12.93 -16.36
C GLN A 134 3.19 11.73 -16.92
N VAL A 135 3.73 10.52 -16.85
CA VAL A 135 3.05 9.31 -17.33
C VAL A 135 1.79 9.02 -16.52
N ILE A 136 1.87 9.13 -15.20
CA ILE A 136 0.70 8.93 -14.32
C ILE A 136 -0.39 9.95 -14.64
N ASN A 137 -0.03 11.22 -14.76
CA ASN A 137 -0.98 12.29 -15.10
C ASN A 137 -1.63 12.06 -16.48
N ALA A 138 -0.87 11.62 -17.47
CA ALA A 138 -1.40 11.27 -18.79
C ALA A 138 -2.40 10.10 -18.72
N LYS A 139 -2.11 9.06 -17.91
CA LYS A 139 -3.01 7.93 -17.69
C LYS A 139 -4.29 8.34 -16.97
N VAL A 140 -4.18 9.18 -15.95
CA VAL A 140 -5.35 9.72 -15.21
C VAL A 140 -6.22 10.56 -16.16
N ASN A 141 -5.62 11.44 -16.95
CA ASN A 141 -6.34 12.27 -17.93
C ASN A 141 -7.03 11.41 -18.99
N LYS A 142 -6.35 10.38 -19.52
CA LYS A 142 -6.99 9.41 -20.44
C LYS A 142 -8.22 8.77 -19.81
N LYS A 143 -8.13 8.29 -18.58
CA LYS A 143 -9.26 7.67 -17.88
C LYS A 143 -10.40 8.66 -17.63
N LYS A 144 -10.06 9.91 -17.30
CA LYS A 144 -11.05 10.99 -17.13
C LYS A 144 -11.81 11.24 -18.41
N VAL A 145 -11.12 11.43 -19.54
CA VAL A 145 -11.76 11.66 -20.85
C VAL A 145 -12.64 10.49 -21.26
N LEU A 146 -12.19 9.25 -21.04
CA LEU A 146 -13.02 8.06 -21.32
C LEU A 146 -14.28 8.02 -20.47
N ASN A 147 -14.19 8.33 -19.17
CA ASN A 147 -15.34 8.37 -18.27
C ASN A 147 -16.32 9.49 -18.66
N GLU A 148 -15.81 10.67 -19.04
CA GLU A 148 -16.62 11.78 -19.51
C GLU A 148 -17.35 11.43 -20.81
N ALA A 149 -16.65 10.80 -21.77
CA ALA A 149 -17.25 10.33 -23.02
C ALA A 149 -18.33 9.27 -22.76
N GLN A 150 -18.08 8.32 -21.86
CA GLN A 150 -19.06 7.32 -21.46
C GLN A 150 -20.27 7.96 -20.78
N GLY A 151 -20.06 8.93 -19.92
CA GLY A 151 -21.13 9.69 -19.28
C GLY A 151 -21.97 10.50 -20.28
N TYR A 152 -21.30 11.10 -21.27
CA TYR A 152 -21.99 11.79 -22.38
C TYR A 152 -22.85 10.81 -23.20
N TYR A 153 -22.26 9.69 -23.63
CA TYR A 153 -22.96 8.65 -24.36
C TYR A 153 -24.24 8.18 -23.62
N ASN A 154 -24.08 7.86 -22.33
CA ASN A 154 -25.23 7.39 -21.53
C ASN A 154 -26.33 8.44 -21.45
N ARG A 155 -25.99 9.73 -21.30
CA ARG A 155 -26.99 10.82 -21.27
C ARG A 155 -27.72 10.99 -22.61
N VAL A 156 -26.96 10.96 -23.72
CA VAL A 156 -27.55 11.15 -25.06
C VAL A 156 -28.46 9.99 -25.41
N VAL A 157 -28.04 8.76 -25.19
CA VAL A 157 -28.84 7.56 -25.44
C VAL A 157 -30.09 7.52 -24.56
N ALA A 158 -29.98 7.84 -23.27
CA ALA A 158 -31.12 7.88 -22.37
C ALA A 158 -32.15 8.94 -22.81
N ARG A 159 -31.67 10.14 -23.19
CA ARG A 159 -32.53 11.21 -23.69
C ARG A 159 -33.24 10.80 -25.00
N ALA A 160 -32.50 10.22 -25.93
CA ALA A 160 -33.09 9.77 -27.21
C ALA A 160 -34.14 8.69 -27.00
N ARG A 161 -33.92 7.72 -26.11
CA ARG A 161 -34.90 6.70 -25.75
C ARG A 161 -36.15 7.31 -25.10
N SER A 162 -35.97 8.20 -24.12
CA SER A 162 -37.11 8.89 -23.47
C SER A 162 -37.93 9.69 -24.47
N SER A 163 -37.28 10.39 -25.41
CA SER A 163 -37.97 11.14 -26.45
C SER A 163 -38.74 10.22 -27.42
N ALA A 164 -38.15 9.09 -27.78
CA ALA A 164 -38.81 8.08 -28.62
C ALA A 164 -40.04 7.49 -27.91
N ASP A 165 -39.91 7.14 -26.63
CA ASP A 165 -41.04 6.62 -25.84
C ASP A 165 -42.16 7.65 -25.70
N GLN A 166 -41.86 8.93 -25.53
CA GLN A 166 -42.86 10.01 -25.50
C GLN A 166 -43.62 10.11 -26.81
N ILE A 167 -42.90 10.12 -27.95
CA ILE A 167 -43.56 10.16 -29.27
C ILE A 167 -44.48 8.97 -29.47
N VAL A 168 -44.09 7.77 -29.06
CA VAL A 168 -44.93 6.58 -29.15
C VAL A 168 -46.17 6.70 -28.26
N GLN A 169 -45.98 7.16 -27.02
CA GLN A 169 -47.15 7.35 -26.11
C GLN A 169 -48.10 8.43 -26.58
N ASP A 170 -47.60 9.55 -27.09
CA ASP A 170 -48.40 10.62 -27.65
C ASP A 170 -49.22 10.13 -28.88
N ALA A 171 -48.59 9.28 -29.71
CA ALA A 171 -49.29 8.67 -30.86
C ALA A 171 -50.35 7.65 -30.47
N LEU A 172 -50.19 6.95 -29.35
CA LEU A 172 -51.17 5.97 -28.83
C LEU A 172 -52.32 6.66 -28.08
N ALA A 173 -52.13 7.88 -27.62
CA ALA A 173 -53.14 8.66 -26.91
C ALA A 173 -54.11 9.40 -27.84
N TYR A 174 -53.87 9.37 -29.16
CA TYR A 174 -54.69 9.98 -30.21
C TYR A 174 -55.61 8.92 -30.85
#